data_29d5b3035d0b40645c5bed792b84f40f
#
_entry.id   29d5b3035d0b40645c5bed792b84f40f
#
_cell.length_a   1.000
_cell.length_b   1.000
_cell.length_c   1.000
_cell.angle_alpha   90.00
_cell.angle_beta   90.00
_cell.angle_gamma   90.00
#
_symmetry.space_group_name_H-M   'P 1'
#
loop_
_entity.id
_entity.type
_entity.pdbx_description
1 polymer ?
#
loop_
_entity_poly.entity_id
_entity_poly.type
_entity_poly.pdbx_seq_one_letter_code
_entity_poly.pdbx_strand_id
1 'polypeptide(L)'
;MIDCASDILGLVDVQPTFMPGGELAVAEGDATVPVINRLLRQFDHAFATQDWHPPGHSSFASAHPGHQPYDVITMPYGPQVLWPDHALQGSANAAFHPDVDLTKVEVIVRKGFHPQIDSYSTFFENDRRTPTGLDGWLRQRGFRRVFLAGLATDFCVAWSAEDAIRLGYEVVMMQDACRGIGVPLGNGRTTMDEAHERLVSLGVQMITSDQLGA
;
A
#
# COMPACT_ATOMS: atom_id res chain seq x y z
N MET A 1 23.00 -1.56 3.21
CA MET A 1 23.32 -0.11 3.33
C MET A 1 22.42 0.66 2.37
N ILE A 2 21.86 1.80 2.81
CA ILE A 2 21.01 2.67 1.98
C ILE A 2 21.93 3.51 1.08
N ASP A 3 21.59 3.59 -0.21
CA ASP A 3 22.24 4.47 -1.18
C ASP A 3 21.36 5.71 -1.41
N CYS A 4 21.77 6.86 -0.88
CA CYS A 4 21.02 8.11 -0.98
C CYS A 4 20.77 8.59 -2.43
N ALA A 5 21.52 8.09 -3.42
CA ALA A 5 21.34 8.49 -4.81
C ALA A 5 20.31 7.67 -5.58
N SER A 6 19.99 6.45 -5.11
CA SER A 6 19.15 5.51 -5.87
C SER A 6 18.05 4.84 -5.06
N ASP A 7 18.02 5.02 -3.73
CA ASP A 7 17.05 4.42 -2.84
C ASP A 7 15.97 5.41 -2.42
N ILE A 8 14.74 4.93 -2.32
CA ILE A 8 13.60 5.73 -1.85
C ILE A 8 12.70 4.91 -0.93
N LEU A 9 12.19 5.54 0.12
CA LEU A 9 11.20 4.95 1.02
C LEU A 9 9.78 5.30 0.56
N GLY A 10 8.95 4.30 0.32
CA GLY A 10 7.52 4.44 0.03
C GLY A 10 6.67 4.18 1.25
N LEU A 11 5.86 5.16 1.62
CA LEU A 11 4.87 5.07 2.70
C LEU A 11 3.51 4.77 2.08
N VAL A 12 3.08 3.52 2.19
CA VAL A 12 1.84 3.05 1.57
C VAL A 12 0.68 3.24 2.54
N ASP A 13 -0.23 4.16 2.21
CA ASP A 13 -1.54 4.35 2.83
C ASP A 13 -1.52 4.41 4.38
N VAL A 14 -0.60 5.18 4.95
CA VAL A 14 -0.51 5.36 6.41
C VAL A 14 -1.57 6.37 6.87
N GLN A 15 -2.83 5.91 6.88
CA GLN A 15 -4.03 6.73 7.06
C GLN A 15 -4.88 6.20 8.22
N PRO A 16 -5.61 7.07 8.96
CA PRO A 16 -6.48 6.66 10.06
C PRO A 16 -7.55 5.63 9.67
N THR A 17 -8.02 5.62 8.42
CA THR A 17 -8.99 4.62 7.93
C THR A 17 -8.52 3.18 8.12
N PHE A 18 -7.19 2.94 8.09
CA PHE A 18 -6.56 1.62 8.25
C PHE A 18 -6.02 1.37 9.66
N MET A 19 -6.16 2.33 10.58
CA MET A 19 -5.72 2.17 11.97
C MET A 19 -6.82 1.52 12.83
N PRO A 20 -6.50 1.00 14.01
CA PRO A 20 -7.52 0.51 14.95
C PRO A 20 -8.62 1.55 15.19
N GLY A 21 -9.87 1.18 14.91
CA GLY A 21 -11.03 2.09 14.98
C GLY A 21 -11.38 2.81 13.68
N GLY A 22 -10.58 2.67 12.63
CA GLY A 22 -10.91 3.13 11.27
C GLY A 22 -11.90 2.20 10.56
N GLU A 23 -12.37 2.63 9.39
CA GLU A 23 -13.44 1.94 8.65
C GLU A 23 -12.97 0.59 8.07
N LEU A 24 -11.69 0.47 7.72
CA LEU A 24 -11.04 -0.75 7.24
C LEU A 24 -9.82 -1.06 8.12
N ALA A 25 -10.08 -1.22 9.41
CA ALA A 25 -9.04 -1.34 10.42
C ALA A 25 -8.13 -2.57 10.20
N VAL A 26 -6.84 -2.33 10.22
CA VAL A 26 -5.79 -3.35 10.25
C VAL A 26 -5.30 -3.49 11.69
N ALA A 27 -5.21 -4.73 12.17
CA ALA A 27 -4.72 -5.00 13.52
C ALA A 27 -3.31 -4.42 13.72
N GLU A 28 -3.10 -3.67 14.78
CA GLU A 28 -1.83 -3.00 15.11
C GLU A 28 -1.31 -2.07 13.97
N GLY A 29 -2.20 -1.53 13.13
CA GLY A 29 -1.81 -0.62 12.03
C GLY A 29 -1.04 0.60 12.54
N ASP A 30 -1.44 1.15 13.66
CA ASP A 30 -0.82 2.28 14.34
C ASP A 30 0.60 1.98 14.86
N ALA A 31 0.93 0.71 15.16
CA ALA A 31 2.27 0.30 15.56
C ALA A 31 3.31 0.49 14.43
N THR A 32 2.89 0.64 13.19
CA THR A 32 3.79 0.93 12.06
C THR A 32 4.35 2.36 12.10
N VAL A 33 3.59 3.33 12.62
CA VAL A 33 3.93 4.76 12.59
C VAL A 33 5.28 5.09 13.25
N PRO A 34 5.57 4.64 14.48
CA PRO A 34 6.89 4.91 15.09
C PRO A 34 8.04 4.24 14.35
N VAL A 35 7.82 3.09 13.70
CA VAL A 35 8.84 2.42 12.88
C VAL A 35 9.10 3.22 11.62
N ILE A 36 8.04 3.63 10.91
CA ILE A 36 8.12 4.48 9.72
C ILE A 36 8.87 5.79 10.01
N ASN A 37 8.57 6.45 11.12
CA ASN A 37 9.28 7.67 11.50
C ASN A 37 10.78 7.43 11.80
N ARG A 38 11.15 6.24 12.30
CA ARG A 38 12.58 5.88 12.44
C ARG A 38 13.24 5.66 11.07
N LEU A 39 12.55 5.00 10.14
CA LEU A 39 13.02 4.81 8.76
C LEU A 39 13.20 6.16 8.04
N LEU A 40 12.25 7.07 8.13
CA LEU A 40 12.33 8.40 7.52
C LEU A 40 13.57 9.20 7.96
N ARG A 41 14.10 8.95 9.16
CA ARG A 41 15.36 9.59 9.57
C ARG A 41 16.60 9.02 8.86
N GLN A 42 16.52 7.81 8.32
CA GLN A 42 17.62 7.12 7.65
C GLN A 42 17.63 7.34 6.14
N PHE A 43 16.47 7.61 5.53
CA PHE A 43 16.34 7.88 4.11
C PHE A 43 16.37 9.39 3.83
N ASP A 44 16.98 9.77 2.70
CA ASP A 44 16.97 11.16 2.22
C ASP A 44 15.73 11.44 1.35
N HIS A 45 15.14 10.40 0.76
CA HIS A 45 14.04 10.50 -0.17
C HIS A 45 12.87 9.61 0.24
N ALA A 46 11.66 10.14 0.16
CA ALA A 46 10.44 9.38 0.39
C ALA A 46 9.30 9.82 -0.54
N PHE A 47 8.42 8.88 -0.87
CA PHE A 47 7.08 9.14 -1.40
C PHE A 47 6.02 8.59 -0.47
N ALA A 48 4.80 9.07 -0.61
CA ALA A 48 3.67 8.54 0.14
C ALA A 48 2.47 8.31 -0.77
N THR A 49 1.58 7.38 -0.39
CA THR A 49 0.30 7.20 -1.06
C THR A 49 -0.86 7.45 -0.12
N GLN A 50 -1.96 7.87 -0.70
CA GLN A 50 -3.27 7.95 -0.04
C GLN A 50 -4.27 7.16 -0.85
N ASP A 51 -4.95 6.23 -0.20
CA ASP A 51 -6.22 5.73 -0.68
C ASP A 51 -7.24 6.87 -0.64
N TRP A 52 -7.97 7.10 -1.78
CA TRP A 52 -8.71 8.34 -1.94
C TRP A 52 -9.99 8.13 -2.75
N HIS A 53 -10.94 7.41 -2.18
CA HIS A 53 -12.14 6.97 -2.88
C HIS A 53 -13.25 8.03 -2.91
N PRO A 54 -13.90 8.26 -4.07
CA PRO A 54 -15.12 9.03 -4.12
C PRO A 54 -16.27 8.28 -3.42
N PRO A 55 -17.27 8.99 -2.89
CA PRO A 55 -18.48 8.35 -2.37
C PRO A 55 -19.13 7.43 -3.42
N GLY A 56 -19.55 6.23 -2.99
CA GLY A 56 -20.17 5.24 -3.87
C GLY A 56 -19.19 4.55 -4.82
N HIS A 57 -17.91 4.51 -4.47
CA HIS A 57 -16.88 3.81 -5.26
C HIS A 57 -17.25 2.35 -5.51
N SER A 58 -16.95 1.84 -6.71
CA SER A 58 -17.34 0.49 -7.14
C SER A 58 -16.67 -0.66 -6.39
N SER A 59 -15.64 -0.42 -5.61
CA SER A 59 -15.06 -1.41 -4.70
C SER A 59 -15.78 -1.50 -3.35
N PHE A 60 -16.74 -0.65 -3.07
CA PHE A 60 -17.47 -0.69 -1.81
C PHE A 60 -18.63 -1.69 -1.84
N ALA A 61 -18.80 -2.47 -0.78
CA ALA A 61 -19.95 -3.38 -0.68
C ALA A 61 -21.28 -2.64 -0.72
N SER A 62 -21.33 -1.41 -0.20
CA SER A 62 -22.51 -0.54 -0.23
C SER A 62 -22.98 -0.17 -1.64
N ALA A 63 -22.09 -0.22 -2.64
CA ALA A 63 -22.42 0.02 -4.04
C ALA A 63 -23.06 -1.19 -4.74
N HIS A 64 -23.10 -2.36 -4.10
CA HIS A 64 -23.58 -3.63 -4.66
C HIS A 64 -24.69 -4.24 -3.78
N PRO A 65 -25.98 -4.02 -4.09
CA PRO A 65 -27.09 -4.56 -3.30
C PRO A 65 -26.99 -6.08 -3.12
N GLY A 66 -27.08 -6.54 -1.86
CA GLY A 66 -27.01 -7.96 -1.51
C GLY A 66 -25.61 -8.49 -1.22
N HIS A 67 -24.58 -7.69 -1.41
CA HIS A 67 -23.21 -8.04 -1.06
C HIS A 67 -22.79 -7.48 0.32
N GLN A 68 -21.76 -8.09 0.88
CA GLN A 68 -21.15 -7.71 2.15
C GLN A 68 -19.66 -7.38 1.96
N PRO A 69 -19.05 -6.63 2.87
CA PRO A 69 -17.58 -6.49 2.89
C PRO A 69 -16.90 -7.87 2.88
N TYR A 70 -15.81 -7.94 2.11
CA TYR A 70 -14.98 -9.12 1.82
C TYR A 70 -15.58 -10.12 0.82
N ASP A 71 -16.80 -9.91 0.29
CA ASP A 71 -17.27 -10.65 -0.88
C ASP A 71 -16.35 -10.37 -2.07
N VAL A 72 -16.23 -11.35 -2.97
CA VAL A 72 -15.47 -11.20 -4.21
C VAL A 72 -16.45 -11.17 -5.37
N ILE A 73 -16.39 -10.11 -6.18
CA ILE A 73 -17.17 -9.98 -7.40
C ILE A 73 -16.27 -9.93 -8.64
N THR A 74 -16.85 -10.11 -9.81
CA THR A 74 -16.14 -9.94 -11.08
C THR A 74 -16.39 -8.55 -11.65
N MET A 75 -15.34 -7.75 -11.74
CA MET A 75 -15.33 -6.45 -12.40
C MET A 75 -14.77 -6.58 -13.83
N PRO A 76 -14.91 -5.58 -14.71
CA PRO A 76 -14.32 -5.61 -16.06
C PRO A 76 -12.81 -5.86 -16.09
N TYR A 77 -12.10 -5.54 -15.01
CA TYR A 77 -10.67 -5.74 -14.87
C TYR A 77 -10.29 -7.01 -14.10
N GLY A 78 -11.25 -7.82 -13.69
CA GLY A 78 -11.03 -9.08 -12.98
C GLY A 78 -11.69 -9.17 -11.61
N PRO A 79 -11.25 -10.09 -10.75
CA PRO A 79 -11.78 -10.24 -9.40
C PRO A 79 -11.52 -8.99 -8.56
N GLN A 80 -12.52 -8.56 -7.80
CA GLN A 80 -12.45 -7.45 -6.86
C GLN A 80 -13.03 -7.85 -5.51
N VAL A 81 -12.25 -7.69 -4.47
CA VAL A 81 -12.73 -7.77 -3.09
C VAL A 81 -13.56 -6.54 -2.78
N LEU A 82 -14.77 -6.71 -2.26
CA LEU A 82 -15.59 -5.60 -1.80
C LEU A 82 -15.20 -5.19 -0.39
N TRP A 83 -15.05 -3.90 -0.20
CA TRP A 83 -14.62 -3.30 1.05
C TRP A 83 -15.77 -2.56 1.76
N PRO A 84 -15.70 -2.32 3.08
CA PRO A 84 -16.50 -1.27 3.69
C PRO A 84 -16.14 0.08 3.06
N ASP A 85 -17.04 1.05 3.14
CA ASP A 85 -16.75 2.42 2.71
C ASP A 85 -15.61 2.98 3.58
N HIS A 86 -14.49 3.33 2.95
CA HIS A 86 -13.27 3.76 3.64
C HIS A 86 -12.53 4.82 2.82
N ALA A 87 -11.58 5.51 3.44
CA ALA A 87 -10.72 6.50 2.79
C ALA A 87 -11.49 7.49 1.88
N LEU A 88 -12.69 7.91 2.29
CA LEU A 88 -13.52 8.82 1.50
C LEU A 88 -12.84 10.16 1.30
N GLN A 89 -12.83 10.64 0.06
CA GLN A 89 -12.21 11.90 -0.36
C GLN A 89 -12.59 13.06 0.57
N GLY A 90 -11.58 13.74 1.11
CA GLY A 90 -11.76 14.88 2.00
C GLY A 90 -12.16 14.55 3.43
N SER A 91 -12.36 13.28 3.78
CA SER A 91 -12.60 12.89 5.18
C SER A 91 -11.31 12.96 6.02
N ALA A 92 -11.47 13.08 7.33
CA ALA A 92 -10.34 13.05 8.27
C ALA A 92 -9.60 11.70 8.21
N ASN A 93 -10.32 10.60 7.98
CA ASN A 93 -9.74 9.26 7.92
C ASN A 93 -8.99 8.98 6.61
N ALA A 94 -9.25 9.75 5.53
CA ALA A 94 -8.48 9.73 4.30
C ALA A 94 -7.21 10.61 4.36
N ALA A 95 -7.04 11.42 5.40
CA ALA A 95 -5.79 12.15 5.63
C ALA A 95 -4.65 11.19 6.04
N PHE A 96 -3.40 11.65 6.01
CA PHE A 96 -2.31 10.90 6.65
C PHE A 96 -2.49 10.86 8.17
N HIS A 97 -1.98 9.79 8.78
CA HIS A 97 -1.95 9.69 10.23
C HIS A 97 -1.21 10.90 10.82
N PRO A 98 -1.76 11.59 11.84
CA PRO A 98 -1.22 12.88 12.32
C PRO A 98 0.22 12.78 12.86
N ASP A 99 0.62 11.61 13.34
CA ASP A 99 1.95 11.40 13.92
C ASP A 99 3.00 10.95 12.88
N VAL A 100 2.66 10.82 11.59
CA VAL A 100 3.63 10.51 10.54
C VAL A 100 4.38 11.78 10.15
N ASP A 101 5.71 11.71 10.19
CA ASP A 101 6.58 12.79 9.72
C ASP A 101 6.67 12.78 8.19
N LEU A 102 5.98 13.71 7.56
CA LEU A 102 5.97 13.84 6.09
C LEU A 102 7.05 14.79 5.55
N THR A 103 7.96 15.28 6.37
CA THR A 103 8.92 16.33 5.97
C THR A 103 9.86 15.91 4.83
N LYS A 104 10.11 14.61 4.67
CA LYS A 104 10.93 14.05 3.58
C LYS A 104 10.11 13.49 2.41
N VAL A 105 8.79 13.56 2.47
CA VAL A 105 7.92 13.09 1.40
C VAL A 105 7.93 14.11 0.26
N GLU A 106 8.45 13.71 -0.89
CA GLU A 106 8.63 14.57 -2.07
C GLU A 106 7.45 14.52 -3.02
N VAL A 107 6.73 13.40 -3.05
CA VAL A 107 5.52 13.23 -3.87
C VAL A 107 4.47 12.42 -3.12
N ILE A 108 3.22 12.82 -3.29
CA ILE A 108 2.05 12.11 -2.77
C ILE A 108 1.24 11.62 -3.96
N VAL A 109 0.99 10.31 -4.00
CA VAL A 109 0.16 9.68 -5.01
C VAL A 109 -1.19 9.33 -4.39
N ARG A 110 -2.27 9.90 -4.91
CA ARG A 110 -3.63 9.49 -4.58
C ARG A 110 -4.06 8.38 -5.52
N LYS A 111 -4.51 7.28 -4.96
CA LYS A 111 -4.97 6.10 -5.69
C LYS A 111 -6.44 5.78 -5.36
N GLY A 112 -7.09 4.96 -6.18
CA GLY A 112 -8.49 4.63 -5.98
C GLY A 112 -9.46 5.81 -6.17
N PHE A 113 -9.04 6.87 -6.85
CA PHE A 113 -9.90 8.03 -7.10
C PHE A 113 -10.85 7.86 -8.30
N HIS A 114 -10.60 6.86 -9.15
CA HIS A 114 -11.46 6.56 -10.29
C HIS A 114 -12.70 5.78 -9.83
N PRO A 115 -13.93 6.27 -10.06
CA PRO A 115 -15.12 5.69 -9.42
C PRO A 115 -15.39 4.21 -9.71
N GLN A 116 -14.83 3.68 -10.80
CA GLN A 116 -15.12 2.33 -11.29
C GLN A 116 -13.92 1.38 -11.30
N ILE A 117 -12.75 1.85 -10.92
CA ILE A 117 -11.53 1.03 -10.85
C ILE A 117 -10.87 1.27 -9.51
N ASP A 118 -10.67 0.20 -8.77
CA ASP A 118 -9.92 0.24 -7.51
C ASP A 118 -8.41 0.29 -7.76
N SER A 119 -7.64 0.64 -6.75
CA SER A 119 -6.19 0.76 -6.87
C SER A 119 -5.50 0.31 -5.60
N TYR A 120 -4.92 -0.89 -5.63
CA TYR A 120 -4.06 -1.36 -4.54
C TYR A 120 -2.63 -0.87 -4.73
N SER A 121 -2.08 -1.06 -5.93
CA SER A 121 -0.69 -0.71 -6.23
C SER A 121 -0.46 0.80 -6.23
N THR A 122 0.74 1.21 -5.78
CA THR A 122 1.22 2.59 -5.92
C THR A 122 1.55 2.95 -7.37
N PHE A 123 1.64 1.96 -8.28
CA PHE A 123 2.10 2.14 -9.67
C PHE A 123 0.97 2.07 -10.69
N PHE A 124 -0.01 1.20 -10.48
CA PHE A 124 -1.14 1.00 -11.39
C PHE A 124 -2.45 0.83 -10.62
N GLU A 125 -3.56 1.19 -11.27
CA GLU A 125 -4.87 0.79 -10.80
C GLU A 125 -5.07 -0.72 -10.99
N ASN A 126 -6.14 -1.31 -10.43
CA ASN A 126 -6.36 -2.78 -10.44
C ASN A 126 -6.56 -3.36 -11.84
N ASP A 127 -6.82 -2.53 -12.86
CA ASP A 127 -6.81 -2.94 -14.26
C ASP A 127 -5.40 -3.28 -14.80
N ARG A 128 -4.35 -3.01 -14.03
CA ARG A 128 -2.94 -3.22 -14.38
C ARG A 128 -2.47 -2.50 -15.65
N ARG A 129 -3.18 -1.45 -16.06
CA ARG A 129 -2.94 -0.66 -17.29
C ARG A 129 -2.90 0.82 -17.03
N THR A 130 -3.79 1.32 -16.17
CA THR A 130 -3.88 2.75 -15.84
C THR A 130 -2.77 3.09 -14.84
N PRO A 131 -1.73 3.87 -15.25
CA PRO A 131 -0.63 4.20 -14.38
C PRO A 131 -0.99 5.33 -13.43
N THR A 132 -0.47 5.30 -12.22
CA THR A 132 -0.56 6.41 -11.26
C THR A 132 0.38 7.57 -11.60
N GLY A 133 1.39 7.33 -12.42
CA GLY A 133 2.44 8.28 -12.76
C GLY A 133 3.70 8.17 -11.88
N LEU A 134 3.67 7.37 -10.81
CA LEU A 134 4.81 7.22 -9.89
C LEU A 134 6.07 6.67 -10.59
N ASP A 135 5.94 5.68 -11.48
CA ASP A 135 7.08 5.11 -12.21
C ASP A 135 7.84 6.17 -13.00
N GLY A 136 7.12 7.04 -13.73
CA GLY A 136 7.74 8.13 -14.49
C GLY A 136 8.51 9.11 -13.58
N TRP A 137 7.94 9.46 -12.43
CA TRP A 137 8.57 10.34 -11.47
C TRP A 137 9.83 9.69 -10.86
N LEU A 138 9.77 8.42 -10.44
CA LEU A 138 10.91 7.70 -9.88
C LEU A 138 12.07 7.58 -10.88
N ARG A 139 11.76 7.22 -12.14
CA ARG A 139 12.78 7.11 -13.21
C ARG A 139 13.47 8.43 -13.51
N GLN A 140 12.70 9.52 -13.61
CA GLN A 140 13.25 10.85 -13.86
C GLN A 140 14.19 11.33 -12.74
N ARG A 141 13.96 10.85 -11.51
CA ARG A 141 14.80 11.14 -10.35
C ARG A 141 15.97 10.16 -10.19
N GLY A 142 16.02 9.08 -10.99
CA GLY A 142 17.12 8.11 -10.97
C GLY A 142 17.00 7.03 -9.91
N PHE A 143 15.85 6.90 -9.23
CA PHE A 143 15.64 5.86 -8.24
C PHE A 143 15.61 4.46 -8.87
N ARG A 144 16.22 3.49 -8.21
CA ARG A 144 16.37 2.11 -8.67
C ARG A 144 15.90 1.07 -7.66
N ARG A 145 15.92 1.41 -6.38
CA ARG A 145 15.49 0.52 -5.30
C ARG A 145 14.44 1.20 -4.45
N VAL A 146 13.31 0.49 -4.24
CA VAL A 146 12.16 0.99 -3.50
C VAL A 146 12.03 0.19 -2.21
N PHE A 147 12.04 0.88 -1.10
CA PHE A 147 11.72 0.33 0.21
C PHE A 147 10.26 0.62 0.51
N LEU A 148 9.48 -0.38 0.89
CA LEU A 148 8.04 -0.24 1.15
C LEU A 148 7.72 -0.47 2.62
N ALA A 149 6.94 0.45 3.17
CA ALA A 149 6.38 0.39 4.51
C ALA A 149 4.92 0.87 4.48
N GLY A 150 4.06 0.39 5.36
CA GLY A 150 2.67 0.83 5.47
C GLY A 150 1.64 -0.30 5.43
N LEU A 151 0.49 -0.04 4.85
CA LEU A 151 -0.74 -0.83 4.97
C LEU A 151 -1.42 -1.02 3.59
N ALA A 152 -2.15 -2.11 3.37
CA ALA A 152 -2.04 -3.36 4.09
C ALA A 152 -1.03 -4.27 3.39
N THR A 153 -0.26 -5.04 4.17
CA THR A 153 0.82 -5.91 3.64
C THR A 153 0.35 -6.78 2.49
N ASP A 154 -0.79 -7.42 2.63
CA ASP A 154 -1.34 -8.42 1.69
C ASP A 154 -2.10 -7.82 0.50
N PHE A 155 -2.35 -6.52 0.51
CA PHE A 155 -3.00 -5.77 -0.57
C PHE A 155 -2.09 -4.66 -1.10
N CYS A 156 -2.23 -3.43 -0.63
CA CYS A 156 -1.57 -2.28 -1.24
C CYS A 156 -0.05 -2.41 -1.24
N VAL A 157 0.57 -2.90 -0.17
CA VAL A 157 2.02 -3.10 -0.11
C VAL A 157 2.48 -4.21 -1.05
N ALA A 158 1.81 -5.38 -1.02
CA ALA A 158 2.19 -6.51 -1.88
C ALA A 158 2.01 -6.20 -3.37
N TRP A 159 0.89 -5.59 -3.75
CA TRP A 159 0.64 -5.20 -5.15
C TRP A 159 1.63 -4.14 -5.63
N SER A 160 2.00 -3.21 -4.77
CA SER A 160 3.04 -2.21 -5.06
C SER A 160 4.40 -2.89 -5.27
N ALA A 161 4.77 -3.82 -4.40
CA ALA A 161 6.02 -4.57 -4.53
C ALA A 161 6.08 -5.38 -5.84
N GLU A 162 4.98 -6.06 -6.19
CA GLU A 162 4.89 -6.80 -7.46
C GLU A 162 5.09 -5.91 -8.68
N ASP A 163 4.37 -4.79 -8.73
CA ASP A 163 4.46 -3.90 -9.88
C ASP A 163 5.82 -3.22 -9.94
N ALA A 164 6.42 -2.86 -8.80
CA ALA A 164 7.79 -2.35 -8.76
C ALA A 164 8.81 -3.36 -9.35
N ILE A 165 8.72 -4.64 -8.97
CA ILE A 165 9.56 -5.70 -9.54
C ILE A 165 9.32 -5.83 -11.06
N ARG A 166 8.07 -5.84 -11.51
CA ARG A 166 7.73 -5.90 -12.95
C ARG A 166 8.27 -4.71 -13.74
N LEU A 167 8.35 -3.55 -13.12
CA LEU A 167 8.92 -2.33 -13.68
C LEU A 167 10.46 -2.32 -13.64
N GLY A 168 11.09 -3.30 -12.98
CA GLY A 168 12.54 -3.45 -12.93
C GLY A 168 13.22 -2.77 -11.76
N TYR A 169 12.49 -2.38 -10.73
CA TYR A 169 13.06 -1.89 -9.46
C TYR A 169 13.53 -3.07 -8.59
N GLU A 170 14.58 -2.83 -7.82
CA GLU A 170 14.85 -3.64 -6.63
C GLU A 170 13.85 -3.27 -5.55
N VAL A 171 13.29 -4.28 -4.86
CA VAL A 171 12.25 -4.02 -3.86
C VAL A 171 12.63 -4.64 -2.52
N VAL A 172 12.52 -3.82 -1.48
CA VAL A 172 12.71 -4.21 -0.08
C VAL A 172 11.44 -3.90 0.69
N MET A 173 10.83 -4.90 1.31
CA MET A 173 9.69 -4.70 2.20
C MET A 173 10.17 -4.65 3.66
N MET A 174 9.77 -3.60 4.36
CA MET A 174 10.10 -3.37 5.78
C MET A 174 9.06 -4.07 6.66
N GLN A 175 9.31 -5.34 7.04
CA GLN A 175 8.32 -6.21 7.67
C GLN A 175 7.75 -5.65 8.97
N ASP A 176 8.60 -5.08 9.82
CA ASP A 176 8.19 -4.49 11.09
C ASP A 176 7.46 -3.14 10.96
N ALA A 177 7.55 -2.52 9.78
CA ALA A 177 6.84 -1.31 9.40
C ALA A 177 5.59 -1.57 8.55
N CYS A 178 5.15 -2.82 8.43
CA CYS A 178 3.94 -3.21 7.70
C CYS A 178 2.99 -4.02 8.59
N ARG A 179 1.68 -3.92 8.32
CA ARG A 179 0.63 -4.79 8.90
C ARG A 179 -0.36 -5.15 7.81
N GLY A 180 -0.94 -6.34 7.91
CA GLY A 180 -1.88 -6.87 6.92
C GLY A 180 -3.26 -7.17 7.49
N ILE A 181 -4.23 -7.36 6.60
CA ILE A 181 -5.63 -7.67 6.93
C ILE A 181 -5.77 -9.15 7.28
N GLY A 182 -5.16 -10.04 6.49
CA GLY A 182 -5.23 -11.48 6.71
C GLY A 182 -6.61 -12.07 6.44
N VAL A 183 -7.24 -11.74 5.30
CA VAL A 183 -8.55 -12.29 4.93
C VAL A 183 -8.44 -13.83 4.81
N PRO A 184 -9.33 -14.61 5.47
CA PRO A 184 -9.33 -16.07 5.36
C PRO A 184 -9.65 -16.52 3.94
N LEU A 185 -8.86 -17.47 3.40
CA LEU A 185 -9.02 -18.04 2.05
C LEU A 185 -9.63 -19.47 2.09
N GLY A 186 -10.00 -19.95 3.27
CA GLY A 186 -10.29 -21.36 3.51
C GLY A 186 -9.01 -22.18 3.72
N ASN A 187 -9.16 -23.47 3.98
CA ASN A 187 -8.03 -24.41 4.20
C ASN A 187 -6.96 -23.95 5.23
N GLY A 188 -7.29 -23.04 6.12
CA GLY A 188 -6.40 -22.50 7.16
C GLY A 188 -5.39 -21.45 6.67
N ARG A 189 -5.48 -21.01 5.43
CA ARG A 189 -4.63 -19.95 4.83
C ARG A 189 -5.33 -18.60 4.81
N THR A 190 -4.53 -17.55 4.68
CA THR A 190 -4.96 -16.17 4.60
C THR A 190 -4.34 -15.47 3.38
N THR A 191 -4.82 -14.27 3.06
CA THR A 191 -4.20 -13.39 2.06
C THR A 191 -2.75 -13.02 2.41
N MET A 192 -2.41 -12.99 3.71
CA MET A 192 -1.02 -12.78 4.17
C MET A 192 -0.09 -13.91 3.74
N ASP A 193 -0.54 -15.18 3.85
CA ASP A 193 0.24 -16.35 3.44
C ASP A 193 0.50 -16.31 1.92
N GLU A 194 -0.53 -16.02 1.14
CA GLU A 194 -0.39 -15.91 -0.32
C GLU A 194 0.51 -14.73 -0.72
N ALA A 195 0.34 -13.57 -0.10
CA ALA A 195 1.18 -12.42 -0.38
C ALA A 195 2.64 -12.71 -0.06
N HIS A 196 2.94 -13.34 1.09
CA HIS A 196 4.29 -13.70 1.48
C HIS A 196 4.96 -14.64 0.46
N GLU A 197 4.29 -15.75 0.11
CA GLU A 197 4.80 -16.71 -0.88
C GLU A 197 5.06 -16.05 -2.24
N ARG A 198 4.14 -15.21 -2.68
CA ARG A 198 4.23 -14.49 -3.95
C ARG A 198 5.40 -13.51 -3.96
N LEU A 199 5.58 -12.72 -2.91
CA LEU A 199 6.68 -11.76 -2.81
C LEU A 199 8.04 -12.45 -2.74
N VAL A 200 8.16 -13.55 -1.98
CA VAL A 200 9.38 -14.37 -1.96
C VAL A 200 9.70 -14.91 -3.35
N SER A 201 8.71 -15.45 -4.07
CA SER A 201 8.88 -15.99 -5.41
C SER A 201 9.34 -14.96 -6.44
N LEU A 202 8.98 -13.69 -6.24
CA LEU A 202 9.38 -12.56 -7.09
C LEU A 202 10.75 -11.98 -6.70
N GLY A 203 11.37 -12.46 -5.63
CA GLY A 203 12.67 -11.97 -5.17
C GLY A 203 12.61 -10.67 -4.36
N VAL A 204 11.45 -10.31 -3.82
CA VAL A 204 11.35 -9.18 -2.89
C VAL A 204 12.13 -9.49 -1.63
N GLN A 205 13.03 -8.59 -1.24
CA GLN A 205 13.76 -8.71 0.02
C GLN A 205 12.83 -8.30 1.17
N MET A 206 12.70 -9.14 2.17
CA MET A 206 11.90 -8.86 3.36
C MET A 206 12.83 -8.77 4.57
N ILE A 207 12.96 -7.56 5.11
CA ILE A 207 13.83 -7.28 6.26
C ILE A 207 13.10 -6.47 7.32
N THR A 208 13.67 -6.38 8.50
CA THR A 208 13.22 -5.50 9.58
C THR A 208 14.08 -4.24 9.64
N SER A 209 13.59 -3.18 10.29
CA SER A 209 14.26 -1.87 10.33
C SER A 209 15.63 -1.92 11.03
N ASP A 210 15.87 -2.87 11.92
CA ASP A 210 17.17 -3.09 12.59
C ASP A 210 18.24 -3.72 11.66
N GLN A 211 17.82 -4.35 10.57
CA GLN A 211 18.71 -4.94 9.57
C GLN A 211 19.21 -3.95 8.52
N LEU A 212 18.68 -2.73 8.46
CA LEU A 212 19.11 -1.70 7.50
C LEU A 212 20.52 -1.17 7.75
N GLY A 213 21.03 -1.26 8.95
CA GLY A 213 22.34 -0.71 9.37
C GLY A 213 23.43 -1.77 9.60
N ALA A 214 23.13 -3.04 9.34
CA ALA A 214 24.07 -4.14 9.55
C ALA A 214 25.01 -4.36 8.35
#